data_05df6b80f1bbc10115c5b6790170c859
#
_entry.id   05df6b80f1bbc10115c5b6790170c859
#
_cell.length_a   1.000
_cell.length_b   1.000
_cell.length_c   1.000
_cell.angle_alpha   90.00
_cell.angle_beta   90.00
_cell.angle_gamma   90.00
#
_symmetry.space_group_name_H-M   'P 1'
#
loop_
_entity.id
_entity.type
_entity.pdbx_description
1 polymer ?
#
loop_
_entity_poly.entity_id
_entity_poly.type
_entity_poly.pdbx_seq_one_letter_code
_entity_poly.pdbx_strand_id
1 'polypeptide(L)'
;MGLKRASENEIANIVTLLLGLCIGATMEADKFLRAQTLVVLALGFVAISLDTAVGILFGKLMCLLTGGKINPLIGAAGISAFPMSARVVQAEGQKYNKKNYLLMHAMSANAGGQIGSVIAAAVMLSVLQGMGIVGQ
;
A
#
# COMPACT_ATOMS: atom_id res chain seq x y z
N MET A 1 6.59 23.17 -11.44
CA MET A 1 7.24 22.37 -10.36
C MET A 1 6.56 22.51 -8.98
N GLY A 2 5.92 23.65 -8.65
CA GLY A 2 5.27 23.87 -7.35
C GLY A 2 4.08 22.94 -7.05
N LEU A 3 3.21 22.65 -8.01
CA LEU A 3 2.03 21.81 -7.85
C LEU A 3 2.36 20.34 -7.49
N LYS A 4 3.43 19.78 -8.06
CA LYS A 4 3.89 18.42 -7.71
C LYS A 4 4.37 18.34 -6.27
N ARG A 5 5.06 19.37 -5.81
CA ARG A 5 5.59 19.43 -4.43
C ARG A 5 4.47 19.59 -3.41
N ALA A 6 3.46 20.42 -3.71
CA ALA A 6 2.29 20.59 -2.86
C ALA A 6 1.49 19.29 -2.73
N SER A 7 1.23 18.58 -3.85
CA SER A 7 0.48 17.32 -3.79
C SER A 7 1.24 16.18 -3.08
N GLU A 8 2.56 16.15 -3.19
CA GLU A 8 3.39 15.12 -2.58
C GLU A 8 3.63 15.31 -1.08
N ASN A 9 3.71 16.55 -0.61
CA ASN A 9 4.07 16.85 0.78
C ASN A 9 2.90 17.46 1.57
N GLU A 10 2.37 18.57 1.14
CA GLU A 10 1.42 19.35 1.94
C GLU A 10 0.01 18.78 1.89
N ILE A 11 -0.53 18.58 0.70
CA ILE A 11 -1.88 18.03 0.52
C ILE A 11 -1.95 16.58 1.05
N ALA A 12 -0.96 15.74 0.72
CA ALA A 12 -0.93 14.37 1.20
C ALA A 12 -0.82 14.29 2.72
N ASN A 13 -0.08 15.18 3.37
CA ASN A 13 0.02 15.24 4.82
C ASN A 13 -1.31 15.69 5.46
N ILE A 14 -1.96 16.70 4.91
CA ILE A 14 -3.27 17.18 5.38
C ILE A 14 -4.31 16.06 5.24
N VAL A 15 -4.39 15.41 4.08
CA VAL A 15 -5.33 14.29 3.84
C VAL A 15 -5.06 13.13 4.80
N THR A 16 -3.80 12.77 5.03
CA THR A 16 -3.42 11.71 5.96
C THR A 16 -3.80 12.05 7.40
N LEU A 17 -3.61 13.31 7.80
CA LEU A 17 -3.99 13.79 9.13
C LEU A 17 -5.52 13.75 9.32
N LEU A 18 -6.27 14.25 8.35
CA LEU A 18 -7.73 14.22 8.37
C LEU A 18 -8.27 12.79 8.41
N LEU A 19 -7.72 11.89 7.59
CA LEU A 19 -8.06 10.47 7.62
C LEU A 19 -7.78 9.85 8.99
N GLY A 20 -6.60 10.14 9.56
CA GLY A 20 -6.24 9.66 10.90
C GLY A 20 -7.19 10.14 11.98
N LEU A 21 -7.61 11.41 11.93
CA LEU A 21 -8.60 11.98 12.85
C LEU A 21 -9.99 11.33 12.67
N CYS A 22 -10.45 11.18 11.43
CA CYS A 22 -11.74 10.54 11.15
C CYS A 22 -11.77 9.09 11.62
N ILE A 23 -10.74 8.31 11.30
CA ILE A 23 -10.65 6.90 11.73
C ILE A 23 -10.53 6.83 13.26
N GLY A 24 -9.68 7.67 13.86
CA GLY A 24 -9.52 7.72 15.32
C GLY A 24 -10.81 8.08 16.06
N ALA A 25 -11.60 9.00 15.51
CA ALA A 25 -12.89 9.39 16.10
C ALA A 25 -13.94 8.26 16.02
N THR A 26 -13.82 7.32 15.10
CA THR A 26 -14.71 6.15 14.99
C THR A 26 -14.27 4.96 15.84
N MET A 27 -13.07 5.02 16.42
CA MET A 27 -12.53 3.95 17.26
C MET A 27 -13.09 4.06 18.69
N GLU A 28 -13.98 3.14 19.05
CA GLU A 28 -14.44 2.94 20.43
C GLU A 28 -13.55 1.86 21.09
N ALA A 29 -13.03 2.16 22.29
CA ALA A 29 -12.13 1.26 23.01
C ALA A 29 -12.72 -0.14 23.22
N ASP A 30 -14.01 -0.22 23.54
CA ASP A 30 -14.72 -1.49 23.78
C ASP A 30 -14.86 -2.35 22.52
N LYS A 31 -14.91 -1.73 21.35
CA LYS A 31 -14.97 -2.43 20.07
C LYS A 31 -13.57 -2.82 19.59
N PHE A 32 -12.58 -1.98 19.84
CA PHE A 32 -11.21 -2.21 19.41
C PHE A 32 -10.52 -3.35 20.17
N LEU A 33 -10.79 -3.49 21.47
CA LEU A 33 -10.20 -4.53 22.33
C LEU A 33 -10.91 -5.89 22.27
N ARG A 34 -11.91 -6.05 21.44
CA ARG A 34 -12.55 -7.37 21.24
C ARG A 34 -11.58 -8.35 20.57
N ALA A 35 -11.63 -9.61 20.99
CA ALA A 35 -10.81 -10.68 20.45
C ALA A 35 -10.91 -10.77 18.91
N GLN A 36 -12.11 -10.58 18.35
CA GLN A 36 -12.32 -10.56 16.89
C GLN A 36 -11.52 -9.46 16.19
N THR A 37 -11.50 -8.25 16.75
CA THR A 37 -10.75 -7.12 16.17
C THR A 37 -9.25 -7.37 16.24
N LEU A 38 -8.76 -7.95 17.33
CA LEU A 38 -7.34 -8.31 17.49
C LEU A 38 -6.92 -9.39 16.48
N VAL A 39 -7.78 -10.38 16.24
CA VAL A 39 -7.54 -11.42 15.22
C VAL A 39 -7.48 -10.79 13.81
N VAL A 40 -8.42 -9.91 13.48
CA VAL A 40 -8.42 -9.21 12.19
C VAL A 40 -7.18 -8.33 12.03
N LEU A 41 -6.75 -7.66 13.09
CA LEU A 41 -5.52 -6.85 13.08
C LEU A 41 -4.27 -7.71 12.85
N ALA A 42 -4.18 -8.86 13.52
CA ALA A 42 -3.09 -9.81 13.32
C ALA A 42 -3.07 -10.38 11.89
N LEU A 43 -4.24 -10.76 11.37
CA LEU A 43 -4.38 -11.21 9.98
C LEU A 43 -4.01 -10.12 8.98
N GLY A 44 -4.41 -8.88 9.23
CA GLY A 44 -4.04 -7.73 8.40
C GLY A 44 -2.53 -7.51 8.38
N PHE A 45 -1.88 -7.61 9.53
CA PHE A 45 -0.42 -7.49 9.63
C PHE A 45 0.30 -8.58 8.82
N VAL A 46 -0.14 -9.83 8.94
CA VAL A 46 0.41 -10.96 8.17
C VAL A 46 0.16 -10.75 6.67
N ALA A 47 -1.05 -10.35 6.28
CA ALA A 47 -1.40 -10.12 4.89
C ALA A 47 -0.53 -9.04 4.24
N ILE A 48 -0.36 -7.87 4.91
CA ILE A 48 0.47 -6.77 4.40
C ILE A 48 1.95 -7.18 4.32
N SER A 49 2.43 -7.96 5.29
CA SER A 49 3.81 -8.47 5.29
C SER A 49 4.06 -9.41 4.12
N LEU A 50 3.13 -10.31 3.84
CA LEU A 50 3.20 -11.23 2.70
C LEU A 50 3.10 -10.48 1.38
N ASP A 51 2.18 -9.54 1.26
CA ASP A 51 2.00 -8.72 0.05
C ASP A 51 3.28 -7.93 -0.27
N THR A 52 3.89 -7.31 0.74
CA THR A 52 5.17 -6.60 0.58
C THR A 52 6.28 -7.55 0.14
N ALA A 53 6.37 -8.73 0.73
CA ALA A 53 7.38 -9.73 0.37
C ALA A 53 7.21 -10.20 -1.08
N VAL A 54 5.99 -10.53 -1.48
CA VAL A 54 5.66 -10.93 -2.86
C VAL A 54 5.93 -9.78 -3.83
N GLY A 55 5.58 -8.55 -3.46
CA GLY A 55 5.87 -7.35 -4.25
C GLY A 55 7.36 -7.16 -4.52
N ILE A 56 8.21 -7.35 -3.51
CA ILE A 56 9.68 -7.28 -3.65
C ILE A 56 10.19 -8.41 -4.53
N LEU A 57 9.68 -9.64 -4.36
CA LEU A 57 10.06 -10.78 -5.21
C LEU A 57 9.71 -10.51 -6.67
N PHE A 58 8.51 -10.00 -6.93
CA PHE A 58 8.10 -9.60 -8.28
C PHE A 58 8.96 -8.46 -8.83
N GLY A 59 9.28 -7.45 -8.01
CA GLY A 59 10.21 -6.39 -8.36
C GLY A 59 11.60 -6.93 -8.71
N LYS A 60 12.07 -7.97 -8.00
CA LYS A 60 13.33 -8.66 -8.27
C LYS A 60 13.29 -9.43 -9.59
N LEU A 61 12.18 -10.11 -9.88
CA LEU A 61 11.95 -10.77 -11.17
C LEU A 61 11.99 -9.76 -12.32
N MET A 62 11.30 -8.62 -12.17
CA MET A 62 11.31 -7.54 -13.16
C MET A 62 12.71 -6.93 -13.34
N CYS A 63 13.48 -6.81 -12.27
CA CYS A 63 14.87 -6.37 -12.33
C CYS A 63 15.72 -7.32 -13.17
N LEU A 64 15.57 -8.63 -12.98
CA LEU A 64 16.29 -9.66 -13.77
C LEU A 64 15.90 -9.63 -15.24
N LEU A 65 14.61 -9.54 -15.54
CA LEU A 65 14.09 -9.49 -16.92
C LEU A 65 14.51 -8.22 -17.67
N THR A 66 14.70 -7.11 -16.95
CA THR A 66 15.04 -5.81 -17.54
C THR A 66 16.56 -5.54 -17.54
N GLY A 67 17.37 -6.51 -17.13
CA GLY A 67 18.83 -6.36 -17.08
C GLY A 67 19.32 -5.34 -16.03
N GLY A 68 18.66 -5.27 -14.86
CA GLY A 68 19.10 -4.42 -13.74
C GLY A 68 18.62 -2.97 -13.78
N LYS A 69 17.74 -2.60 -14.70
CA LYS A 69 17.25 -1.22 -14.85
C LYS A 69 16.19 -0.82 -13.81
N ILE A 70 15.44 -1.78 -13.28
CA ILE A 70 14.37 -1.56 -12.30
C ILE A 70 14.86 -1.93 -10.91
N ASN A 71 14.72 -1.00 -9.96
CA ASN A 71 15.07 -1.30 -8.58
C ASN A 71 13.98 -2.20 -7.94
N PRO A 72 14.34 -3.37 -7.37
CA PRO A 72 13.39 -4.29 -6.75
C PRO A 72 12.53 -3.68 -5.64
N LEU A 73 13.04 -2.67 -4.92
CA LEU A 73 12.30 -1.96 -3.88
C LEU A 73 11.01 -1.29 -4.38
N ILE A 74 10.93 -0.97 -5.68
CA ILE A 74 9.71 -0.40 -6.27
C ILE A 74 8.53 -1.37 -6.15
N GLY A 75 8.79 -2.68 -6.20
CA GLY A 75 7.78 -3.71 -6.02
C GLY A 75 7.07 -3.64 -4.65
N ALA A 76 7.79 -3.24 -3.60
CA ALA A 76 7.19 -3.04 -2.28
C ALA A 76 6.16 -1.90 -2.24
N ALA A 77 6.18 -0.99 -3.20
CA ALA A 77 5.20 0.09 -3.31
C ALA A 77 3.90 -0.32 -4.01
N GLY A 78 3.80 -1.53 -4.54
CA GLY A 78 2.61 -2.04 -5.24
C GLY A 78 1.39 -2.28 -4.35
N ILE A 79 1.47 -1.99 -3.06
CA ILE A 79 0.37 -2.07 -2.10
C ILE A 79 -0.52 -0.82 -2.15
N SER A 80 -1.76 -0.94 -1.67
CA SER A 80 -2.76 0.14 -1.74
C SER A 80 -2.54 1.31 -0.77
N ALA A 81 -1.45 1.33 0.01
CA ALA A 81 -1.14 2.38 0.98
C ALA A 81 -0.54 3.64 0.31
N PHE A 82 -1.32 4.31 -0.52
CA PHE A 82 -0.91 5.53 -1.23
C PHE A 82 -1.00 6.76 -0.30
N PRO A 83 -0.01 7.66 -0.31
CA PRO A 83 1.33 7.63 -0.92
C PRO A 83 2.43 7.12 0.04
N MET A 84 2.03 6.51 1.17
CA MET A 84 2.94 6.19 2.28
C MET A 84 3.99 5.15 1.89
N SER A 85 3.59 4.07 1.21
CA SER A 85 4.52 3.02 0.78
C SER A 85 5.60 3.53 -0.16
N ALA A 86 5.26 4.44 -1.08
CA ALA A 86 6.22 5.06 -1.98
C ALA A 86 7.26 5.91 -1.24
N ARG A 87 6.85 6.61 -0.17
CA ARG A 87 7.76 7.38 0.69
C ARG A 87 8.70 6.48 1.48
N VAL A 88 8.21 5.37 2.00
CA VAL A 88 9.03 4.38 2.70
C VAL A 88 10.07 3.79 1.76
N VAL A 89 9.67 3.38 0.55
CA VAL A 89 10.57 2.87 -0.49
C VAL A 89 11.65 3.89 -0.86
N GLN A 90 11.28 5.17 -0.98
CA GLN A 90 12.24 6.24 -1.22
C GLN A 90 13.24 6.39 -0.05
N ALA A 91 12.75 6.42 1.18
CA ALA A 91 13.58 6.57 2.36
C ALA A 91 14.54 5.38 2.52
N GLU A 92 14.07 4.16 2.34
CA GLU A 92 14.91 2.96 2.38
C GLU A 92 15.93 2.94 1.23
N GLY A 93 15.52 3.27 0.00
CA GLY A 93 16.42 3.33 -1.15
C GLY A 93 17.57 4.34 -0.97
N GLN A 94 17.30 5.46 -0.32
CA GLN A 94 18.30 6.50 -0.04
C GLN A 94 19.29 6.14 1.07
N LYS A 95 18.95 5.21 1.96
CA LYS A 95 19.90 4.69 2.96
C LYS A 95 21.09 3.98 2.30
N TYR A 96 20.82 3.27 1.19
CA TYR A 96 21.85 2.54 0.46
C TYR A 96 22.55 3.40 -0.60
N ASN A 97 21.82 4.31 -1.24
CA ASN A 97 22.37 5.20 -2.24
C ASN A 97 21.61 6.52 -2.29
N LYS A 98 22.25 7.60 -1.83
CA LYS A 98 21.67 8.96 -1.76
C LYS A 98 21.24 9.53 -3.13
N LYS A 99 21.77 9.00 -4.23
CA LYS A 99 21.42 9.40 -5.60
C LYS A 99 20.21 8.66 -6.18
N ASN A 100 19.67 7.70 -5.44
CA ASN A 100 18.59 6.84 -5.90
C ASN A 100 17.22 7.47 -5.62
N TYR A 101 16.67 8.12 -6.63
CA TYR A 101 15.36 8.76 -6.56
C TYR A 101 14.27 7.81 -7.07
N LEU A 102 13.69 7.03 -6.16
CA LEU A 102 12.68 6.02 -6.46
C LEU A 102 11.25 6.52 -6.35
N LEU A 103 11.02 7.70 -5.74
CA LEU A 103 9.70 8.17 -5.34
C LEU A 103 8.68 8.17 -6.50
N MET A 104 9.05 8.74 -7.65
CA MET A 104 8.13 8.83 -8.79
C MET A 104 7.74 7.46 -9.36
N HIS A 105 8.71 6.56 -9.45
CA HIS A 105 8.47 5.18 -9.91
C HIS A 105 7.65 4.38 -8.89
N ALA A 106 7.96 4.55 -7.61
CA ALA A 106 7.23 3.92 -6.52
C ALA A 106 5.78 4.44 -6.43
N MET A 107 5.54 5.74 -6.67
CA MET A 107 4.18 6.30 -6.73
C MET A 107 3.38 5.75 -7.91
N SER A 108 4.01 5.53 -9.07
CA SER A 108 3.35 4.90 -10.22
C SER A 108 2.97 3.45 -9.94
N ALA A 109 3.86 2.67 -9.33
CA ALA A 109 3.58 1.30 -8.91
C ALA A 109 2.47 1.27 -7.84
N ASN A 110 2.49 2.21 -6.91
CA ASN A 110 1.49 2.34 -5.86
C ASN A 110 0.09 2.70 -6.41
N ALA A 111 0.00 3.60 -7.40
CA ALA A 111 -1.25 3.88 -8.10
C ALA A 111 -1.80 2.64 -8.82
N GLY A 112 -0.93 1.84 -9.45
CA GLY A 112 -1.30 0.54 -10.03
C GLY A 112 -1.85 -0.43 -8.98
N GLY A 113 -1.21 -0.53 -7.82
CA GLY A 113 -1.67 -1.34 -6.70
C GLY A 113 -3.03 -0.91 -6.15
N GLN A 114 -3.30 0.40 -6.11
CA GLN A 114 -4.60 0.95 -5.73
C GLN A 114 -5.73 0.45 -6.67
N ILE A 115 -5.50 0.56 -7.97
CA ILE A 115 -6.46 0.07 -8.98
C ILE A 115 -6.62 -1.44 -8.88
N GLY A 116 -5.51 -2.18 -8.77
CA GLY A 116 -5.52 -3.63 -8.65
C GLY A 116 -6.29 -4.14 -7.43
N SER A 117 -6.14 -3.50 -6.28
CA SER A 117 -6.85 -3.89 -5.05
C SER A 117 -8.35 -3.66 -5.14
N VAL A 118 -8.80 -2.58 -5.79
CA VAL A 118 -10.23 -2.32 -6.02
C VAL A 118 -10.84 -3.39 -6.95
N ILE A 119 -10.15 -3.73 -8.03
CA ILE A 119 -10.60 -4.78 -8.96
C ILE A 119 -10.63 -6.14 -8.24
N ALA A 120 -9.60 -6.49 -7.50
CA ALA A 120 -9.52 -7.75 -6.76
C ALA A 120 -10.64 -7.87 -5.72
N ALA A 121 -10.94 -6.79 -4.99
CA ALA A 121 -12.05 -6.74 -4.04
C ALA A 121 -13.41 -6.94 -4.73
N ALA A 122 -13.64 -6.30 -5.86
CA ALA A 122 -14.87 -6.43 -6.64
C ALA A 122 -15.05 -7.87 -7.16
N VAL A 123 -14.00 -8.48 -7.71
CA VAL A 123 -14.01 -9.86 -8.18
C VAL A 123 -14.27 -10.83 -7.03
N MET A 124 -13.59 -10.64 -5.88
CA MET A 124 -13.79 -11.48 -4.69
C MET A 124 -15.24 -11.42 -4.19
N LEU A 125 -15.82 -10.21 -4.08
CA LEU A 125 -17.22 -10.04 -3.70
C LEU A 125 -18.16 -10.73 -4.67
N SER A 126 -17.93 -10.59 -5.98
CA SER A 126 -18.71 -11.24 -7.03
C SER A 126 -18.68 -12.77 -6.90
N VAL A 127 -17.52 -13.35 -6.65
CA VAL A 127 -17.36 -14.79 -6.44
C VAL A 127 -18.07 -15.25 -5.16
N LEU A 128 -17.90 -14.54 -4.05
CA LEU A 128 -18.56 -14.87 -2.78
C LEU A 128 -20.08 -14.76 -2.85
N GLN A 129 -20.61 -13.79 -3.59
CA GLN A 129 -22.05 -13.68 -3.90
C GLN A 129 -22.52 -14.84 -4.76
N GLY A 130 -21.76 -15.22 -5.79
CA GLY A 130 -22.08 -16.37 -6.64
C GLY A 130 -22.07 -17.71 -5.88
N MET A 131 -21.26 -17.80 -4.81
CA MET A 131 -21.22 -18.96 -3.92
C MET A 131 -22.29 -18.91 -2.81
N GLY A 132 -23.11 -17.86 -2.73
CA GLY A 132 -24.16 -17.70 -1.71
C GLY A 132 -23.64 -17.44 -0.29
N ILE A 133 -22.36 -17.06 -0.14
CA ILE A 133 -21.74 -16.81 1.17
C ILE A 133 -22.03 -15.39 1.67
N VAL A 134 -22.21 -14.44 0.74
CA VAL A 134 -22.50 -13.04 1.02
C VAL A 134 -23.70 -12.61 0.18
N GLY A 135 -24.71 -12.05 0.82
CA GLY A 135 -25.85 -11.45 0.08
C GLY A 135 -27.21 -12.13 0.31
N GLN A 136 -27.47 -12.65 1.52
CA GLN A 136 -28.82 -12.80 2.04
C GLN A 136 -29.13 -11.68 3.01
#